data_1ba4035a835d841667c996a8440fa8c9
#
_entry.id   1ba4035a835d841667c996a8440fa8c9
#
_cell.length_a   1.000
_cell.length_b   1.000
_cell.length_c   1.000
_cell.angle_alpha   90.00
_cell.angle_beta   90.00
_cell.angle_gamma   90.00
#
_symmetry.space_group_name_H-M   'P 1'
#
loop_
_entity.id
_entity.type
_entity.pdbx_description
1 polymer ?
#
loop_
_entity_poly.entity_id
_entity_poly.type
_entity_poly.pdbx_seq_one_letter_code
_entity_poly.pdbx_strand_id
1 'polypeptide(L)'
;SESSQVEDSVSFENTEDTESTESTEDTESTENTESTESTEYNDVVLNEETDFTYDYSEDIKADVDNVVSGSASLQDELKNIENIVKKYTPLAQAAQTQTEMNLSSRWFFDIWDTELNNLWSRFSDLADPQTKEKILTEQRNWIDMKEEVTLLDIGSYEENGSMYPLLQNSYLEEITKNRAYVIANELTKIKGESFVMPEKSAKYGLFVDNQGTGSVYSSLITRQGLEGEDEALISIYREGETKGTFVDNGNGELAFTS
;
A
#
# COMPACT_ATOMS: atom_id res chain seq x y z
N SER A 1 -15.93 36.94 -17.13
CA SER A 1 -15.58 36.16 -15.95
C SER A 1 -15.66 34.68 -16.30
N GLU A 2 -14.54 34.15 -16.78
CA GLU A 2 -14.35 32.73 -17.01
C GLU A 2 -13.90 32.09 -15.71
N SER A 3 -14.74 31.21 -15.19
CA SER A 3 -14.45 30.34 -14.07
C SER A 3 -13.63 29.16 -14.61
N SER A 4 -12.33 29.20 -14.38
CA SER A 4 -11.44 28.06 -14.60
C SER A 4 -11.78 26.97 -13.59
N GLN A 5 -12.40 25.89 -14.06
CA GLN A 5 -12.49 24.65 -13.29
C GLN A 5 -11.09 24.02 -13.28
N VAL A 6 -10.45 24.07 -12.14
CA VAL A 6 -9.26 23.27 -11.86
C VAL A 6 -9.77 21.85 -11.58
N GLU A 7 -9.53 20.95 -12.50
CA GLU A 7 -9.77 19.53 -12.29
C GLU A 7 -8.80 19.03 -11.21
N ASP A 8 -9.33 18.73 -10.03
CA ASP A 8 -8.62 18.17 -8.87
C ASP A 8 -8.35 16.66 -9.08
N SER A 9 -7.68 16.32 -10.16
CA SER A 9 -7.15 14.95 -10.31
C SER A 9 -5.79 14.86 -9.62
N VAL A 10 -5.79 14.26 -8.45
CA VAL A 10 -4.55 13.84 -7.80
C VAL A 10 -4.09 12.55 -8.51
N SER A 11 -3.34 12.72 -9.58
CA SER A 11 -2.75 11.61 -10.33
C SER A 11 -1.46 11.19 -9.64
N PHE A 12 -1.37 9.93 -9.29
CA PHE A 12 -0.16 9.30 -8.78
C PHE A 12 0.68 8.86 -9.98
N GLU A 13 1.42 9.77 -10.59
CA GLU A 13 2.36 9.40 -11.66
C GLU A 13 3.61 8.78 -11.06
N ASN A 14 3.79 7.49 -11.32
CA ASN A 14 5.08 6.82 -11.17
C ASN A 14 5.92 7.08 -12.41
N THR A 15 7.09 7.67 -12.24
CA THR A 15 8.12 7.72 -13.29
C THR A 15 8.73 6.34 -13.44
N GLU A 16 8.42 5.65 -14.55
CA GLU A 16 9.08 4.43 -14.97
C GLU A 16 10.39 4.78 -15.71
N ASP A 17 11.51 4.31 -15.18
CA ASP A 17 12.73 4.13 -15.98
C ASP A 17 12.76 2.68 -16.48
N THR A 18 12.52 2.55 -17.79
CA THR A 18 12.58 1.28 -18.53
C THR A 18 13.96 1.14 -19.17
N GLU A 19 14.78 0.20 -18.70
CA GLU A 19 15.85 -0.35 -19.53
C GLU A 19 15.54 -1.81 -19.87
N SER A 20 15.34 -2.04 -21.18
CA SER A 20 15.13 -3.32 -21.82
C SER A 20 16.45 -4.02 -22.17
N THR A 21 16.55 -5.32 -21.90
CA THR A 21 17.48 -6.19 -22.66
C THR A 21 16.80 -7.49 -23.02
N GLU A 22 16.73 -7.71 -24.34
CA GLU A 22 16.30 -8.93 -25.04
C GLU A 22 17.23 -10.12 -24.77
N SER A 23 16.66 -11.34 -24.73
CA SER A 23 17.15 -12.44 -25.60
C SER A 23 16.18 -13.64 -25.60
N THR A 24 15.80 -14.00 -26.80
CA THR A 24 15.24 -15.20 -27.45
C THR A 24 15.77 -16.54 -26.91
N GLU A 25 15.04 -17.63 -26.98
CA GLU A 25 14.41 -18.55 -27.92
C GLU A 25 14.00 -19.86 -27.24
N ASP A 26 12.90 -20.36 -27.58
CA ASP A 26 12.29 -21.51 -28.22
C ASP A 26 12.29 -22.85 -27.46
N THR A 27 11.17 -23.55 -27.37
CA THR A 27 10.60 -24.54 -28.29
C THR A 27 9.41 -25.32 -27.69
N GLU A 28 8.44 -25.59 -28.58
CA GLU A 28 7.20 -26.36 -28.50
C GLU A 28 7.22 -27.73 -27.78
N SER A 29 6.08 -28.17 -27.23
CA SER A 29 5.20 -29.14 -27.92
C SER A 29 3.99 -29.60 -27.07
N THR A 30 2.89 -29.76 -27.78
CA THR A 30 1.55 -30.31 -27.58
C THR A 30 1.45 -31.68 -26.87
N GLU A 31 0.35 -31.96 -26.12
CA GLU A 31 -0.86 -32.71 -26.50
C GLU A 31 -1.83 -33.03 -25.35
N ASN A 32 -3.09 -32.72 -25.60
CA ASN A 32 -4.41 -33.26 -25.27
C ASN A 32 -4.58 -34.51 -24.40
N THR A 33 -5.61 -34.52 -23.47
CA THR A 33 -6.87 -35.26 -23.64
C THR A 33 -7.88 -35.07 -22.49
N GLU A 34 -9.16 -35.09 -22.84
CA GLU A 34 -10.47 -34.92 -22.26
C GLU A 34 -10.81 -35.48 -20.88
N SER A 35 -11.66 -34.65 -20.20
CA SER A 35 -12.98 -34.90 -19.55
C SER A 35 -13.13 -35.87 -18.37
N THR A 36 -13.70 -35.35 -17.26
CA THR A 36 -15.06 -35.70 -16.76
C THR A 36 -15.46 -34.81 -15.56
N GLU A 37 -16.70 -34.30 -15.59
CA GLU A 37 -17.37 -33.52 -14.51
C GLU A 37 -17.50 -34.31 -13.20
N SER A 38 -17.19 -33.67 -12.09
CA SER A 38 -17.90 -33.87 -10.83
C SER A 38 -17.73 -32.64 -9.94
N THR A 39 -18.86 -32.07 -9.55
CA THR A 39 -19.03 -30.97 -8.61
C THR A 39 -18.56 -31.37 -7.22
N GLU A 40 -17.43 -30.88 -6.79
CA GLU A 40 -17.04 -30.76 -5.39
C GLU A 40 -16.35 -29.42 -5.19
N TYR A 41 -16.63 -28.81 -4.03
CA TYR A 41 -16.03 -27.55 -3.61
C TYR A 41 -14.54 -27.57 -3.85
N ASN A 42 -14.08 -26.73 -4.80
CA ASN A 42 -12.71 -26.72 -5.27
C ASN A 42 -11.76 -26.25 -4.15
N ASP A 43 -11.01 -27.20 -3.61
CA ASP A 43 -9.60 -26.99 -3.34
C ASP A 43 -8.99 -26.42 -4.64
N VAL A 44 -8.54 -25.19 -4.58
CA VAL A 44 -7.81 -24.56 -5.69
C VAL A 44 -6.56 -25.41 -5.91
N VAL A 45 -6.57 -26.20 -6.95
CA VAL A 45 -5.41 -26.96 -7.39
C VAL A 45 -4.31 -25.96 -7.73
N LEU A 46 -3.35 -25.84 -6.80
CA LEU A 46 -2.07 -25.14 -6.96
C LEU A 46 -1.26 -25.89 -8.03
N ASN A 47 -1.50 -25.64 -9.31
CA ASN A 47 -0.66 -26.17 -10.37
C ASN A 47 -0.79 -25.40 -11.71
N GLU A 48 -1.06 -24.10 -11.67
CA GLU A 48 -0.69 -23.22 -12.76
C GLU A 48 0.53 -22.43 -12.30
N GLU A 49 1.62 -22.60 -13.00
CA GLU A 49 2.85 -21.84 -12.80
C GLU A 49 2.50 -20.36 -13.01
N THR A 50 2.73 -19.51 -12.00
CA THR A 50 2.44 -18.07 -12.10
C THR A 50 3.26 -17.49 -13.23
N ASP A 51 2.61 -16.85 -14.19
CA ASP A 51 3.29 -16.17 -15.29
C ASP A 51 3.70 -14.76 -14.83
N PHE A 52 4.96 -14.60 -14.44
CA PHE A 52 5.52 -13.31 -14.04
C PHE A 52 5.82 -12.37 -15.24
N THR A 53 5.60 -12.81 -16.47
CA THR A 53 5.67 -11.94 -17.66
C THR A 53 4.33 -11.29 -17.99
N TYR A 54 3.24 -11.79 -17.37
CA TYR A 54 1.91 -11.22 -17.52
C TYR A 54 1.74 -9.98 -16.65
N ASP A 55 1.15 -8.93 -17.21
CA ASP A 55 0.81 -7.71 -16.50
C ASP A 55 -0.54 -7.86 -15.79
N TYR A 56 -0.51 -8.02 -14.48
CA TYR A 56 -1.70 -8.17 -13.63
C TYR A 56 -2.41 -6.85 -13.29
N SER A 57 -1.92 -5.71 -13.74
CA SER A 57 -2.44 -4.39 -13.32
C SER A 57 -3.92 -4.21 -13.66
N GLU A 58 -4.34 -4.61 -14.88
CA GLU A 58 -5.75 -4.52 -15.29
C GLU A 58 -6.65 -5.49 -14.52
N ASP A 59 -6.17 -6.70 -14.22
CA ASP A 59 -6.91 -7.68 -13.42
C ASP A 59 -7.08 -7.20 -11.97
N ILE A 60 -6.02 -6.66 -11.37
CA ILE A 60 -6.05 -6.06 -10.04
C ILE A 60 -7.05 -4.91 -10.01
N LYS A 61 -6.97 -4.00 -10.99
CA LYS A 61 -7.91 -2.89 -11.10
C LYS A 61 -9.35 -3.37 -11.21
N ALA A 62 -9.61 -4.36 -12.07
CA ALA A 62 -10.95 -4.93 -12.25
C ALA A 62 -11.46 -5.62 -10.95
N ASP A 63 -10.62 -6.35 -10.24
CA ASP A 63 -10.95 -6.97 -8.96
C ASP A 63 -11.34 -5.91 -7.92
N VAL A 64 -10.56 -4.82 -7.80
CA VAL A 64 -10.84 -3.71 -6.88
C VAL A 64 -12.15 -3.00 -7.28
N ASP A 65 -12.34 -2.65 -8.55
CA ASP A 65 -13.55 -1.98 -9.02
C ASP A 65 -14.82 -2.85 -8.78
N ASN A 66 -14.70 -4.17 -8.93
CA ASN A 66 -15.78 -5.11 -8.63
C ASN A 66 -16.12 -5.12 -7.12
N VAL A 67 -15.12 -5.08 -6.26
CA VAL A 67 -15.31 -4.99 -4.80
C VAL A 67 -15.97 -3.67 -4.43
N VAL A 68 -15.47 -2.55 -4.95
CA VAL A 68 -16.02 -1.20 -4.73
C VAL A 68 -17.49 -1.13 -5.12
N SER A 69 -17.86 -1.69 -6.28
CA SER A 69 -19.25 -1.65 -6.78
C SER A 69 -20.17 -2.67 -6.10
N GLY A 70 -19.63 -3.77 -5.58
CA GLY A 70 -20.40 -4.89 -5.02
C GLY A 70 -20.53 -4.89 -3.51
N SER A 71 -19.79 -4.07 -2.77
CA SER A 71 -19.78 -4.08 -1.30
C SER A 71 -20.97 -3.32 -0.73
N ALA A 72 -21.55 -3.86 0.36
CA ALA A 72 -22.73 -3.28 1.01
C ALA A 72 -22.37 -2.08 1.92
N SER A 73 -21.15 -2.01 2.40
CA SER A 73 -20.64 -0.96 3.28
C SER A 73 -19.14 -0.75 3.05
N LEU A 74 -18.60 0.38 3.50
CA LEU A 74 -17.15 0.63 3.45
C LEU A 74 -16.36 -0.35 4.33
N GLN A 75 -16.94 -0.84 5.42
CA GLN A 75 -16.31 -1.89 6.23
C GLN A 75 -16.18 -3.22 5.48
N ASP A 76 -17.24 -3.63 4.75
CA ASP A 76 -17.21 -4.83 3.91
C ASP A 76 -16.27 -4.65 2.72
N GLU A 77 -16.24 -3.47 2.14
CA GLU A 77 -15.38 -3.12 1.02
C GLU A 77 -13.90 -3.33 1.40
N LEU A 78 -13.40 -2.70 2.45
CA LEU A 78 -12.01 -2.87 2.85
C LEU A 78 -11.66 -4.31 3.25
N LYS A 79 -12.60 -5.03 3.87
CA LYS A 79 -12.43 -6.47 4.13
C LYS A 79 -12.34 -7.29 2.84
N ASN A 80 -13.11 -6.93 1.81
CA ASN A 80 -13.05 -7.59 0.52
C ASN A 80 -11.77 -7.23 -0.26
N ILE A 81 -11.24 -6.00 -0.12
CA ILE A 81 -9.91 -5.63 -0.63
C ILE A 81 -8.82 -6.51 0.01
N GLU A 82 -8.88 -6.78 1.31
CA GLU A 82 -7.96 -7.74 1.94
C GLU A 82 -8.11 -9.17 1.38
N ASN A 83 -9.28 -9.55 0.90
CA ASN A 83 -9.46 -10.85 0.23
C ASN A 83 -8.82 -10.86 -1.17
N ILE A 84 -8.76 -9.70 -1.87
CA ILE A 84 -7.98 -9.59 -3.11
C ILE A 84 -6.49 -9.81 -2.80
N VAL A 85 -5.94 -9.19 -1.76
CA VAL A 85 -4.55 -9.45 -1.31
C VAL A 85 -4.32 -10.95 -1.11
N LYS A 86 -5.25 -11.63 -0.42
CA LYS A 86 -5.17 -13.10 -0.22
C LYS A 86 -5.27 -13.90 -1.53
N LYS A 87 -6.02 -13.42 -2.52
CA LYS A 87 -6.12 -14.03 -3.86
C LYS A 87 -4.76 -14.02 -4.58
N TYR A 88 -4.03 -12.90 -4.51
CA TYR A 88 -2.74 -12.75 -5.18
C TYR A 88 -1.55 -13.31 -4.37
N THR A 89 -1.71 -13.53 -3.07
CA THR A 89 -0.63 -14.07 -2.20
C THR A 89 -0.03 -15.38 -2.71
N PRO A 90 -0.80 -16.44 -3.05
CA PRO A 90 -0.21 -17.69 -3.54
C PRO A 90 0.50 -17.52 -4.89
N LEU A 91 0.03 -16.61 -5.76
CA LEU A 91 0.70 -16.29 -7.02
C LEU A 91 2.06 -15.64 -6.75
N ALA A 92 2.13 -14.68 -5.84
CA ALA A 92 3.37 -14.03 -5.46
C ALA A 92 4.36 -14.99 -4.76
N GLN A 93 3.86 -15.94 -3.97
CA GLN A 93 4.68 -16.96 -3.29
C GLN A 93 5.34 -17.94 -4.26
N ALA A 94 4.89 -18.03 -5.52
CA ALA A 94 5.53 -18.83 -6.56
C ALA A 94 6.85 -18.24 -7.08
N ALA A 95 7.15 -16.96 -6.76
CA ALA A 95 8.38 -16.27 -7.20
C ALA A 95 9.64 -17.01 -6.74
N GLN A 96 10.54 -17.29 -7.70
CA GLN A 96 11.79 -18.00 -7.47
C GLN A 96 13.02 -17.08 -7.57
N THR A 97 12.87 -15.92 -8.22
CA THR A 97 13.95 -14.97 -8.46
C THR A 97 13.66 -13.63 -7.80
N GLN A 98 14.72 -12.83 -7.54
CA GLN A 98 14.56 -11.48 -7.01
C GLN A 98 13.69 -10.60 -7.92
N THR A 99 13.81 -10.75 -9.24
CA THR A 99 12.98 -10.00 -10.21
C THR A 99 11.50 -10.34 -10.04
N GLU A 100 11.15 -11.62 -9.96
CA GLU A 100 9.77 -12.07 -9.73
C GLU A 100 9.23 -11.59 -8.37
N MET A 101 10.05 -11.64 -7.33
CA MET A 101 9.69 -11.09 -6.00
C MET A 101 9.42 -9.59 -6.06
N ASN A 102 10.25 -8.83 -6.78
CA ASN A 102 10.06 -7.40 -6.96
C ASN A 102 8.77 -7.10 -7.74
N LEU A 103 8.49 -7.85 -8.81
CA LEU A 103 7.26 -7.70 -9.60
C LEU A 103 6.02 -8.01 -8.77
N SER A 104 6.01 -9.15 -8.10
CA SER A 104 4.84 -9.58 -7.33
C SER A 104 4.58 -8.74 -6.07
N SER A 105 5.61 -8.17 -5.45
CA SER A 105 5.42 -7.24 -4.35
C SER A 105 4.69 -5.97 -4.78
N ARG A 106 4.83 -5.54 -6.03
CA ARG A 106 4.14 -4.40 -6.61
C ARG A 106 2.62 -4.61 -6.64
N TRP A 107 2.13 -5.83 -6.88
CA TRP A 107 0.69 -6.13 -6.95
C TRP A 107 -0.06 -5.74 -5.66
N PHE A 108 0.55 -5.95 -4.51
CA PHE A 108 -0.07 -5.63 -3.22
C PHE A 108 -0.16 -4.12 -2.99
N PHE A 109 0.87 -3.38 -3.37
CA PHE A 109 0.82 -1.92 -3.38
C PHE A 109 -0.27 -1.42 -4.34
N ASP A 110 -0.33 -1.93 -5.57
CA ASP A 110 -1.28 -1.50 -6.61
C ASP A 110 -2.75 -1.76 -6.18
N ILE A 111 -3.02 -2.86 -5.46
CA ILE A 111 -4.35 -3.13 -4.87
C ILE A 111 -4.77 -1.99 -3.94
N TRP A 112 -3.91 -1.61 -3.00
CA TRP A 112 -4.24 -0.58 -2.02
C TRP A 112 -4.19 0.83 -2.60
N ASP A 113 -3.33 1.09 -3.57
CA ASP A 113 -3.28 2.37 -4.28
C ASP A 113 -4.54 2.58 -5.12
N THR A 114 -4.99 1.55 -5.84
CA THR A 114 -6.25 1.58 -6.59
C THR A 114 -7.45 1.84 -5.66
N GLU A 115 -7.52 1.16 -4.52
CA GLU A 115 -8.57 1.38 -3.53
C GLU A 115 -8.50 2.79 -2.93
N LEU A 116 -7.31 3.27 -2.56
CA LEU A 116 -7.15 4.62 -2.04
C LEU A 116 -7.65 5.69 -3.02
N ASN A 117 -7.36 5.51 -4.32
CA ASN A 117 -7.83 6.41 -5.38
C ASN A 117 -9.36 6.37 -5.53
N ASN A 118 -9.98 5.18 -5.47
CA ASN A 118 -11.44 5.03 -5.47
C ASN A 118 -12.10 5.71 -4.26
N LEU A 119 -11.54 5.51 -3.07
CA LEU A 119 -12.02 6.14 -1.84
C LEU A 119 -11.90 7.66 -1.91
N TRP A 120 -10.75 8.17 -2.40
CA TRP A 120 -10.50 9.61 -2.54
C TRP A 120 -11.48 10.26 -3.52
N SER A 121 -11.73 9.64 -4.68
CA SER A 121 -12.71 10.14 -5.66
C SER A 121 -14.08 10.30 -5.03
N ARG A 122 -14.61 9.24 -4.40
CA ARG A 122 -15.91 9.24 -3.73
C ARG A 122 -16.01 10.24 -2.57
N PHE A 123 -14.93 10.34 -1.76
CA PHE A 123 -14.84 11.33 -0.70
C PHE A 123 -14.88 12.75 -1.25
N SER A 124 -14.12 13.04 -2.30
CA SER A 124 -14.06 14.36 -2.93
C SER A 124 -15.39 14.80 -3.52
N ASP A 125 -16.19 13.84 -4.02
CA ASP A 125 -17.51 14.11 -4.60
C ASP A 125 -18.59 14.38 -3.53
N LEU A 126 -18.47 13.77 -2.35
CA LEU A 126 -19.50 13.79 -1.31
C LEU A 126 -19.20 14.77 -0.17
N ALA A 127 -17.95 15.12 0.06
CA ALA A 127 -17.55 15.98 1.16
C ALA A 127 -18.00 17.44 0.93
N ASP A 128 -18.44 18.10 2.00
CA ASP A 128 -18.61 19.55 1.97
C ASP A 128 -17.26 20.27 1.76
N PRO A 129 -17.27 21.51 1.25
CA PRO A 129 -16.04 22.21 0.89
C PRO A 129 -15.02 22.36 2.05
N GLN A 130 -15.48 22.52 3.28
CA GLN A 130 -14.60 22.69 4.43
C GLN A 130 -13.93 21.38 4.82
N THR A 131 -14.70 20.29 4.86
CA THR A 131 -14.20 18.93 5.13
C THR A 131 -13.26 18.48 4.02
N LYS A 132 -13.64 18.74 2.74
CA LYS A 132 -12.79 18.42 1.58
C LYS A 132 -11.43 19.12 1.69
N GLU A 133 -11.39 20.42 1.93
CA GLU A 133 -10.15 21.20 2.00
C GLU A 133 -9.22 20.70 3.12
N LYS A 134 -9.79 20.36 4.28
CA LYS A 134 -9.03 19.80 5.39
C LYS A 134 -8.36 18.49 4.99
N ILE A 135 -9.13 17.54 4.50
CA ILE A 135 -8.62 16.19 4.15
C ILE A 135 -7.71 16.25 2.92
N LEU A 136 -7.96 17.16 1.97
CA LEU A 136 -7.07 17.40 0.83
C LEU A 136 -5.68 17.88 1.30
N THR A 137 -5.64 18.79 2.27
CA THR A 137 -4.36 19.23 2.86
C THR A 137 -3.62 18.08 3.51
N GLU A 138 -4.32 17.24 4.29
CA GLU A 138 -3.72 16.04 4.89
C GLU A 138 -3.23 15.05 3.83
N GLN A 139 -3.98 14.89 2.73
CA GLN A 139 -3.61 13.99 1.63
C GLN A 139 -2.35 14.47 0.91
N ARG A 140 -2.25 15.75 0.61
CA ARG A 140 -1.05 16.34 0.00
C ARG A 140 0.17 16.16 0.89
N ASN A 141 0.04 16.44 2.19
CA ASN A 141 1.12 16.24 3.15
C ASN A 141 1.56 14.76 3.22
N TRP A 142 0.60 13.83 3.14
CA TRP A 142 0.89 12.41 3.13
C TRP A 142 1.65 12.00 1.85
N ILE A 143 1.29 12.55 0.69
CA ILE A 143 2.00 12.33 -0.58
C ILE A 143 3.43 12.87 -0.49
N ASP A 144 3.59 14.10 -0.04
CA ASP A 144 4.91 14.75 0.05
C ASP A 144 5.86 14.01 1.00
N MET A 145 5.32 13.45 2.09
CA MET A 145 6.10 12.73 3.09
C MET A 145 6.43 11.28 2.66
N LYS A 146 5.62 10.68 1.79
CA LYS A 146 5.64 9.24 1.47
C LYS A 146 7.03 8.75 1.05
N GLU A 147 7.70 9.48 0.17
CA GLU A 147 9.02 9.11 -0.34
C GLU A 147 10.10 9.22 0.74
N GLU A 148 10.12 10.32 1.49
CA GLU A 148 11.12 10.55 2.53
C GLU A 148 10.99 9.51 3.65
N VAL A 149 9.77 9.23 4.10
CA VAL A 149 9.54 8.25 5.17
C VAL A 149 9.88 6.82 4.72
N THR A 150 9.59 6.50 3.44
CA THR A 150 9.99 5.22 2.86
C THR A 150 11.53 5.08 2.89
N LEU A 151 12.25 6.11 2.44
CA LEU A 151 13.71 6.11 2.46
C LEU A 151 14.28 5.99 3.90
N LEU A 152 13.66 6.65 4.87
CA LEU A 152 14.04 6.57 6.28
C LEU A 152 13.85 5.15 6.83
N ASP A 153 12.77 4.45 6.46
CA ASP A 153 12.49 3.12 6.98
C ASP A 153 13.36 2.04 6.33
N ILE A 154 13.41 2.01 5.01
CA ILE A 154 14.04 0.91 4.28
C ILE A 154 15.48 1.20 3.86
N GLY A 155 15.96 2.44 3.93
CA GLY A 155 17.27 2.86 3.41
C GLY A 155 17.25 3.10 1.89
N SER A 156 18.42 3.33 1.32
CA SER A 156 18.60 3.66 -0.09
C SER A 156 18.74 2.43 -0.99
N TYR A 157 18.63 2.65 -2.31
CA TYR A 157 18.92 1.61 -3.30
C TYR A 157 20.39 1.12 -3.21
N GLU A 158 21.32 2.01 -2.93
CA GLU A 158 22.74 1.69 -2.79
C GLU A 158 22.99 0.73 -1.62
N GLU A 159 22.19 0.82 -0.56
CA GLU A 159 22.27 -0.07 0.61
C GLU A 159 21.61 -1.42 0.36
N ASN A 160 20.48 -1.46 -0.33
CA ASN A 160 19.64 -2.64 -0.49
C ASN A 160 19.80 -3.35 -1.85
N GLY A 161 20.41 -2.68 -2.85
CA GLY A 161 20.64 -3.25 -4.18
C GLY A 161 19.35 -3.78 -4.83
N SER A 162 19.42 -5.00 -5.37
CA SER A 162 18.29 -5.63 -6.07
C SER A 162 17.06 -5.92 -5.20
N MET A 163 17.19 -5.89 -3.87
CA MET A 163 16.06 -6.06 -2.95
C MET A 163 15.27 -4.76 -2.72
N TYR A 164 15.81 -3.61 -3.09
CA TYR A 164 15.19 -2.32 -2.83
C TYR A 164 13.73 -2.23 -3.33
N PRO A 165 13.38 -2.66 -4.57
CA PRO A 165 12.00 -2.58 -5.03
C PRO A 165 11.04 -3.43 -4.19
N LEU A 166 11.45 -4.62 -3.75
CA LEU A 166 10.65 -5.46 -2.86
C LEU A 166 10.35 -4.76 -1.53
N LEU A 167 11.38 -4.21 -0.88
CA LEU A 167 11.26 -3.50 0.39
C LEU A 167 10.39 -2.25 0.23
N GLN A 168 10.63 -1.47 -0.83
CA GLN A 168 9.87 -0.27 -1.16
C GLN A 168 8.38 -0.59 -1.36
N ASN A 169 8.05 -1.57 -2.19
CA ASN A 169 6.67 -1.95 -2.46
C ASN A 169 5.96 -2.44 -1.18
N SER A 170 6.63 -3.25 -0.35
CA SER A 170 6.06 -3.73 0.90
C SER A 170 5.78 -2.61 1.89
N TYR A 171 6.67 -1.64 2.00
CA TYR A 171 6.46 -0.48 2.86
C TYR A 171 5.36 0.45 2.31
N LEU A 172 5.36 0.70 1.00
CA LEU A 172 4.32 1.50 0.34
C LEU A 172 2.94 0.83 0.45
N GLU A 173 2.85 -0.49 0.35
CA GLU A 173 1.62 -1.24 0.62
C GLU A 173 1.08 -0.92 2.02
N GLU A 174 1.92 -1.04 3.06
CA GLU A 174 1.52 -0.80 4.44
C GLU A 174 1.00 0.62 4.68
N ILE A 175 1.77 1.64 4.27
CA ILE A 175 1.37 3.03 4.50
C ILE A 175 0.16 3.43 3.66
N THR A 176 0.02 2.88 2.43
CA THR A 176 -1.13 3.14 1.55
C THR A 176 -2.39 2.47 2.09
N LYS A 177 -2.30 1.22 2.55
CA LYS A 177 -3.36 0.52 3.27
C LYS A 177 -3.85 1.35 4.47
N ASN A 178 -2.94 1.80 5.32
CA ASN A 178 -3.28 2.62 6.48
C ASN A 178 -3.99 3.91 6.06
N ARG A 179 -3.55 4.55 4.97
CA ARG A 179 -4.20 5.75 4.45
C ARG A 179 -5.59 5.46 3.87
N ALA A 180 -5.78 4.35 3.17
CA ALA A 180 -7.08 3.92 2.69
C ALA A 180 -8.10 3.77 3.83
N TYR A 181 -7.73 3.14 4.94
CA TYR A 181 -8.58 3.06 6.13
C TYR A 181 -8.94 4.43 6.72
N VAL A 182 -8.01 5.40 6.72
CA VAL A 182 -8.28 6.76 7.18
C VAL A 182 -9.31 7.45 6.28
N ILE A 183 -9.13 7.39 4.95
CA ILE A 183 -10.07 8.00 4.00
C ILE A 183 -11.45 7.31 4.05
N ALA A 184 -11.48 5.98 4.15
CA ALA A 184 -12.74 5.24 4.35
C ALA A 184 -13.47 5.70 5.61
N ASN A 185 -12.77 5.87 6.73
CA ASN A 185 -13.35 6.37 7.98
C ASN A 185 -13.93 7.79 7.84
N GLU A 186 -13.27 8.68 7.11
CA GLU A 186 -13.81 10.01 6.82
C GLU A 186 -15.05 9.93 5.91
N LEU A 187 -15.02 9.06 4.91
CA LEU A 187 -16.15 8.84 4.00
C LEU A 187 -17.37 8.24 4.74
N THR A 188 -17.16 7.30 5.69
CA THR A 188 -18.27 6.76 6.50
C THR A 188 -18.96 7.80 7.36
N LYS A 189 -18.23 8.79 7.87
CA LYS A 189 -18.81 9.92 8.62
C LYS A 189 -19.78 10.72 7.76
N ILE A 190 -19.44 10.94 6.47
CA ILE A 190 -20.28 11.64 5.51
C ILE A 190 -21.52 10.80 5.19
N LYS A 191 -21.36 9.49 4.97
CA LYS A 191 -22.43 8.56 4.62
C LYS A 191 -23.31 8.14 5.80
N GLY A 192 -22.87 8.44 7.04
CA GLY A 192 -23.58 8.00 8.25
C GLY A 192 -23.48 6.49 8.50
N GLU A 193 -22.45 5.84 8.00
CA GLU A 193 -22.16 4.43 8.20
C GLU A 193 -21.33 4.21 9.48
N SER A 194 -21.46 3.05 10.11
CA SER A 194 -20.55 2.63 11.16
C SER A 194 -19.26 2.07 10.58
N PHE A 195 -18.12 2.39 11.20
CA PHE A 195 -16.82 1.92 10.76
C PHE A 195 -15.92 1.64 11.97
N VAL A 196 -15.22 0.53 11.93
CA VAL A 196 -14.25 0.15 12.94
C VAL A 196 -12.86 0.20 12.32
N MET A 197 -12.05 1.15 12.77
CA MET A 197 -10.64 1.20 12.37
C MET A 197 -9.92 -0.07 12.86
N PRO A 198 -9.00 -0.64 12.06
CA PRO A 198 -8.12 -1.69 12.54
C PRO A 198 -7.42 -1.25 13.82
N GLU A 199 -7.25 -2.17 14.76
CA GLU A 199 -6.36 -1.92 15.89
C GLU A 199 -4.96 -1.67 15.34
N LYS A 200 -4.49 -0.44 15.46
CA LYS A 200 -3.09 -0.15 15.22
C LYS A 200 -2.31 -0.88 16.31
N SER A 201 -1.28 -1.62 15.93
CA SER A 201 -0.27 -1.99 16.90
C SER A 201 0.19 -0.68 17.56
N ALA A 202 -0.12 -0.52 18.84
CA ALA A 202 0.31 0.68 19.57
C ALA A 202 1.84 0.76 19.65
N LYS A 203 2.52 -0.34 19.38
CA LYS A 203 3.96 -0.51 19.50
C LYS A 203 4.71 -0.20 18.20
N TYR A 204 4.18 -0.63 17.05
CA TYR A 204 4.84 -0.46 15.75
C TYR A 204 3.99 0.38 14.82
N GLY A 205 4.65 1.23 14.03
CA GLY A 205 3.98 2.04 13.02
C GLY A 205 4.74 3.32 12.68
N LEU A 206 4.13 4.07 11.78
CA LEU A 206 4.56 5.40 11.37
C LEU A 206 3.70 6.45 12.06
N PHE A 207 4.36 7.34 12.78
CA PHE A 207 3.75 8.49 13.46
C PHE A 207 4.38 9.76 12.88
N VAL A 208 3.54 10.70 12.44
CA VAL A 208 3.98 11.93 11.80
C VAL A 208 3.35 13.12 12.51
N ASP A 209 4.19 14.09 12.86
CA ASP A 209 3.79 15.42 13.31
C ASP A 209 4.12 16.46 12.25
N ASN A 210 3.11 17.04 11.63
CA ASN A 210 3.25 18.11 10.64
C ASN A 210 3.42 19.49 11.25
N GLN A 211 3.55 19.58 12.57
CA GLN A 211 3.76 20.81 13.34
C GLN A 211 2.71 21.90 13.04
N GLY A 212 1.51 21.50 12.60
CA GLY A 212 0.42 22.39 12.23
C GLY A 212 0.64 23.22 10.96
N THR A 213 1.73 22.97 10.22
CA THR A 213 2.09 23.78 9.02
C THR A 213 1.67 23.12 7.71
N GLY A 214 1.55 21.80 7.68
CA GLY A 214 1.26 21.02 6.50
C GLY A 214 2.37 20.93 5.46
N SER A 215 3.52 21.55 5.71
CA SER A 215 4.66 21.58 4.78
C SER A 215 5.98 21.15 5.40
N VAL A 216 5.99 20.93 6.70
CA VAL A 216 7.15 20.42 7.46
C VAL A 216 6.66 19.36 8.44
N TYR A 217 7.43 18.34 8.65
CA TYR A 217 7.05 17.24 9.54
C TYR A 217 8.26 16.63 10.23
N SER A 218 7.99 16.05 11.39
CA SER A 218 8.86 15.12 12.07
C SER A 218 8.21 13.74 12.04
N SER A 219 8.98 12.69 12.05
CA SER A 219 8.47 11.33 12.00
C SER A 219 9.09 10.45 13.08
N LEU A 220 8.31 9.49 13.54
CA LEU A 220 8.75 8.38 14.37
C LEU A 220 8.29 7.10 13.68
N ILE A 221 9.23 6.25 13.31
CA ILE A 221 8.97 4.90 12.82
C ILE A 221 9.39 3.94 13.91
N THR A 222 8.49 3.06 14.30
CA THR A 222 8.78 1.96 15.25
C THR A 222 8.52 0.64 14.58
N ARG A 223 9.43 -0.33 14.73
CA ARG A 223 9.35 -1.64 14.11
C ARG A 223 10.06 -2.72 14.94
N GLN A 224 9.84 -3.96 14.58
CA GLN A 224 10.69 -5.05 15.06
C GLN A 224 11.95 -5.12 14.19
N GLY A 225 13.12 -5.09 14.81
CA GLY A 225 14.40 -5.30 14.16
C GLY A 225 14.63 -6.75 13.74
N LEU A 226 15.67 -6.98 12.95
CA LEU A 226 15.98 -8.31 12.40
C LEU A 226 16.33 -9.33 13.47
N GLU A 227 16.89 -8.91 14.61
CA GLU A 227 17.24 -9.77 15.75
C GLU A 227 16.11 -9.87 16.78
N GLY A 228 14.95 -9.25 16.49
CA GLY A 228 13.75 -9.29 17.31
C GLY A 228 13.65 -8.16 18.35
N GLU A 229 14.62 -7.26 18.37
CA GLU A 229 14.59 -6.03 19.19
C GLU A 229 13.54 -5.03 18.68
N ASP A 230 13.13 -4.11 19.56
CA ASP A 230 12.25 -3.01 19.20
C ASP A 230 13.11 -1.84 18.72
N GLU A 231 13.04 -1.54 17.42
CA GLU A 231 13.76 -0.43 16.81
C GLU A 231 12.88 0.81 16.63
N ALA A 232 13.48 1.98 16.78
CA ALA A 232 12.85 3.26 16.44
C ALA A 232 13.79 4.09 15.55
N LEU A 233 13.21 4.73 14.55
CA LEU A 233 13.83 5.75 13.72
C LEU A 233 13.08 7.07 13.97
N ILE A 234 13.80 8.08 14.42
CA ILE A 234 13.26 9.40 14.73
C ILE A 234 13.88 10.40 13.78
N SER A 235 13.06 11.11 13.02
CA SER A 235 13.47 12.23 12.18
C SER A 235 12.80 13.50 12.68
N ILE A 236 13.59 14.47 13.11
CA ILE A 236 13.09 15.77 13.63
C ILE A 236 13.45 16.85 12.63
N TYR A 237 12.43 17.55 12.12
CA TYR A 237 12.60 18.60 11.13
C TYR A 237 13.65 19.62 11.57
N ARG A 238 14.68 19.83 10.73
CA ARG A 238 15.83 20.70 10.95
C ARG A 238 16.81 20.31 12.06
N GLU A 239 16.55 19.23 12.80
CA GLU A 239 17.46 18.78 13.86
C GLU A 239 18.25 17.54 13.45
N GLY A 240 17.68 16.67 12.59
CA GLY A 240 18.34 15.48 12.07
C GLY A 240 17.60 14.19 12.42
N GLU A 241 18.30 13.09 12.19
CA GLU A 241 17.78 11.73 12.35
C GLU A 241 18.60 10.97 13.39
N THR A 242 17.91 10.06 14.09
CA THR A 242 18.56 9.11 14.99
C THR A 242 17.83 7.77 14.95
N LYS A 243 18.61 6.69 14.94
CA LYS A 243 18.11 5.32 15.01
C LYS A 243 18.61 4.66 16.31
N GLY A 244 17.78 3.84 16.91
CA GLY A 244 18.13 3.11 18.11
C GLY A 244 17.06 2.10 18.48
N THR A 245 17.13 1.59 19.70
CA THR A 245 16.15 0.69 20.27
C THR A 245 15.22 1.40 21.23
N PHE A 246 14.05 0.82 21.50
CA PHE A 246 13.12 1.36 22.49
C PHE A 246 12.51 0.27 23.37
N VAL A 247 12.01 0.69 24.52
CA VAL A 247 11.20 -0.14 25.42
C VAL A 247 9.84 0.55 25.59
N ASP A 248 8.77 -0.20 25.36
CA ASP A 248 7.41 0.23 25.64
C ASP A 248 7.09 0.00 27.11
N ASN A 249 6.86 1.08 27.86
CA ASN A 249 6.52 1.05 29.28
C ASN A 249 5.03 0.75 29.55
N GLY A 250 4.21 0.55 28.49
CA GLY A 250 2.80 0.15 28.59
C GLY A 250 1.84 1.27 29.03
N ASN A 251 2.28 2.51 29.11
CA ASN A 251 1.48 3.68 29.51
C ASN A 251 1.42 4.76 28.43
N GLY A 252 1.79 4.41 27.17
CA GLY A 252 1.95 5.35 26.07
C GLY A 252 3.31 6.05 26.03
N GLU A 253 4.25 5.61 26.86
CA GLU A 253 5.62 6.11 26.94
C GLU A 253 6.60 5.08 26.38
N LEU A 254 7.40 5.51 25.39
CA LEU A 254 8.49 4.73 24.82
C LEU A 254 9.83 5.28 25.34
N ALA A 255 10.63 4.42 25.97
CA ALA A 255 12.00 4.77 26.38
C ALA A 255 12.97 4.42 25.24
N PHE A 256 13.56 5.44 24.62
CA PHE A 256 14.46 5.32 23.48
C PHE A 256 15.92 5.35 23.91
N THR A 257 16.74 4.53 23.24
CA THR A 257 18.21 4.47 23.39
C THR A 257 18.86 4.45 22.01
N SER A 258 19.67 5.47 21.71
CA SER A 258 20.45 5.61 20.46
C SER A 258 21.85 5.02 20.64
#